data_a4d6b7a7cbefc7e21d806700bba8c703
#
_entry.id   a4d6b7a7cbefc7e21d806700bba8c703
#
_cell.length_a   1.000
_cell.length_b   1.000
_cell.length_c   1.000
_cell.angle_alpha   90.00
_cell.angle_beta   90.00
_cell.angle_gamma   90.00
#
_symmetry.space_group_name_H-M   'P 1'
#
loop_
_entity.id
_entity.type
_entity.pdbx_description
1 polymer ?
#
loop_
_entity_poly.entity_id
_entity_poly.type
_entity_poly.pdbx_seq_one_letter_code
_entity_poly.pdbx_strand_id
1 'polypeptide(L)'
;TDDGVLRAMETVDRGAFVDDAALKDLAFADCVVPIPCGQTIPRPAATGQLLQALGLGRERKARLLVIGMGSGYIAALAGQLAADVFGVERYNKLTDHARQRIVSLGLDNLAVRYGAGLLGWAERGPYDRVLITGLVDAIPQALFDQLKPGGLVITPMQHEGRQQIARVARDGTTEWFSLSHELAPMVPGCSQAL
;
A
#
# COMPACT_ATOMS: atom_id res chain seq x y z
N THR A 1 -14.99 9.19 8.44
CA THR A 1 -14.64 7.96 7.69
C THR A 1 -15.00 8.17 6.23
N ASP A 2 -14.12 7.77 5.32
CA ASP A 2 -14.38 7.90 3.86
C ASP A 2 -15.24 6.72 3.40
N ASP A 3 -16.45 7.01 2.89
CA ASP A 3 -17.40 5.98 2.40
C ASP A 3 -16.83 5.15 1.25
N GLY A 4 -15.92 5.70 0.44
CA GLY A 4 -15.23 4.98 -0.63
C GLY A 4 -14.32 3.90 -0.08
N VAL A 5 -13.55 4.24 0.97
CA VAL A 5 -12.67 3.29 1.67
C VAL A 5 -13.48 2.17 2.32
N LEU A 6 -14.59 2.51 2.99
CA LEU A 6 -15.47 1.49 3.59
C LEU A 6 -16.01 0.53 2.54
N ARG A 7 -16.57 1.05 1.44
CA ARG A 7 -17.06 0.20 0.34
C ARG A 7 -15.97 -0.67 -0.28
N ALA A 8 -14.74 -0.14 -0.43
CA ALA A 8 -13.64 -0.94 -0.92
C ALA A 8 -13.33 -2.12 0.02
N MET A 9 -13.32 -1.87 1.33
CA MET A 9 -13.08 -2.91 2.35
C MET A 9 -14.22 -3.92 2.45
N GLU A 10 -15.46 -3.55 2.15
CA GLU A 10 -16.61 -4.46 2.06
C GLU A 10 -16.57 -5.31 0.79
N THR A 11 -16.08 -4.74 -0.31
CA THR A 11 -16.07 -5.40 -1.63
C THR A 11 -14.92 -6.39 -1.79
N VAL A 12 -13.73 -6.05 -1.26
CA VAL A 12 -12.52 -6.87 -1.40
C VAL A 12 -12.40 -7.84 -0.23
N ASP A 13 -12.64 -9.13 -0.47
CA ASP A 13 -12.48 -10.17 0.53
C ASP A 13 -11.01 -10.27 0.99
N ARG A 14 -10.74 -9.88 2.23
CA ARG A 14 -9.40 -9.98 2.84
C ARG A 14 -8.92 -11.42 2.95
N GLY A 15 -9.84 -12.39 3.10
CA GLY A 15 -9.55 -13.82 3.18
C GLY A 15 -8.91 -14.38 1.91
N ALA A 16 -9.19 -13.80 0.74
CA ALA A 16 -8.56 -14.15 -0.53
C ALA A 16 -7.06 -13.84 -0.58
N PHE A 17 -6.55 -13.02 0.34
CA PHE A 17 -5.14 -12.61 0.44
C PHE A 17 -4.37 -13.35 1.54
N VAL A 18 -5.00 -14.28 2.23
CA VAL A 18 -4.41 -15.12 3.27
C VAL A 18 -3.99 -16.45 2.65
N ASP A 19 -2.69 -16.76 2.70
CA ASP A 19 -2.13 -17.97 2.08
C ASP A 19 -2.44 -19.23 2.90
N ASP A 20 -2.36 -19.16 4.22
CA ASP A 20 -2.62 -20.28 5.12
C ASP A 20 -4.12 -20.43 5.41
N ALA A 21 -4.70 -21.56 4.99
CA ALA A 21 -6.10 -21.84 5.21
C ALA A 21 -6.51 -21.82 6.70
N ALA A 22 -5.60 -22.19 7.60
CA ALA A 22 -5.85 -22.18 9.05
C ALA A 22 -5.97 -20.76 9.63
N LEU A 23 -5.47 -19.75 8.90
CA LEU A 23 -5.50 -18.34 9.33
C LEU A 23 -6.62 -17.52 8.66
N LYS A 24 -7.41 -18.13 7.77
CA LYS A 24 -8.45 -17.41 7.01
C LYS A 24 -9.48 -16.72 7.89
N ASP A 25 -9.85 -17.33 9.00
CA ASP A 25 -10.82 -16.75 9.94
C ASP A 25 -10.31 -15.44 10.57
N LEU A 26 -8.98 -15.25 10.66
CA LEU A 26 -8.38 -13.99 11.12
C LEU A 26 -8.61 -12.83 10.16
N ALA A 27 -8.97 -13.11 8.91
CA ALA A 27 -9.29 -12.07 7.92
C ALA A 27 -10.48 -11.20 8.35
N PHE A 28 -11.39 -11.73 9.19
CA PHE A 28 -12.59 -11.03 9.65
C PHE A 28 -12.41 -10.31 10.99
N ALA A 29 -11.20 -10.40 11.59
CA ALA A 29 -10.87 -9.75 12.84
C ALA A 29 -9.95 -8.52 12.60
N ASP A 30 -9.98 -7.53 13.51
CA ASP A 30 -9.03 -6.41 13.48
C ASP A 30 -7.69 -6.84 14.09
N CYS A 31 -7.00 -7.73 13.39
CA CYS A 31 -5.67 -8.22 13.74
C CYS A 31 -4.76 -8.30 12.52
N VAL A 32 -3.45 -8.39 12.76
CA VAL A 32 -2.48 -8.71 11.71
C VAL A 32 -2.62 -10.17 11.29
N VAL A 33 -2.40 -10.47 10.01
CA VAL A 33 -2.39 -11.85 9.52
C VAL A 33 -1.02 -12.15 8.91
N PRO A 34 -0.32 -13.19 9.39
CA PRO A 34 0.95 -13.63 8.81
C PRO A 34 0.80 -14.06 7.34
N ILE A 35 1.80 -13.72 6.53
CA ILE A 35 1.95 -14.15 5.14
C ILE A 35 3.39 -14.64 4.91
N PRO A 36 3.68 -15.26 3.77
CA PRO A 36 5.04 -15.71 3.45
C PRO A 36 6.11 -14.64 3.61
N CYS A 37 7.35 -15.06 3.68
CA CYS A 37 8.53 -14.21 3.83
C CYS A 37 8.59 -13.43 5.16
N GLY A 38 7.90 -13.92 6.21
CA GLY A 38 7.87 -13.27 7.52
C GLY A 38 7.15 -11.92 7.51
N GLN A 39 6.30 -11.69 6.50
CA GLN A 39 5.52 -10.46 6.39
C GLN A 39 4.11 -10.64 6.96
N THR A 40 3.34 -9.56 7.00
CA THR A 40 1.97 -9.56 7.50
C THR A 40 1.04 -8.74 6.63
N ILE A 41 -0.24 -9.08 6.62
CA ILE A 41 -1.30 -8.14 6.22
C ILE A 41 -1.62 -7.29 7.46
N PRO A 42 -1.50 -5.96 7.39
CA PRO A 42 -1.82 -5.07 8.50
C PRO A 42 -3.28 -5.20 8.95
N ARG A 43 -3.57 -4.71 10.16
CA ARG A 43 -4.94 -4.63 10.68
C ARG A 43 -5.84 -3.85 9.73
N PRO A 44 -7.12 -4.23 9.59
CA PRO A 44 -8.10 -3.47 8.79
C PRO A 44 -8.15 -1.98 9.15
N ALA A 45 -8.14 -1.63 10.45
CA ALA A 45 -8.16 -0.25 10.89
C ALA A 45 -6.96 0.56 10.36
N ALA A 46 -5.73 0.05 10.48
CA ALA A 46 -4.53 0.71 9.98
C ALA A 46 -4.53 0.81 8.44
N THR A 47 -4.99 -0.25 7.76
CA THR A 47 -5.13 -0.26 6.30
C THR A 47 -6.13 0.81 5.83
N GLY A 48 -7.28 0.90 6.49
CA GLY A 48 -8.29 1.92 6.19
C GLY A 48 -7.77 3.34 6.40
N GLN A 49 -6.99 3.59 7.47
CA GLN A 49 -6.38 4.90 7.74
C GLN A 49 -5.36 5.30 6.65
N LEU A 50 -4.52 4.37 6.18
CA LEU A 50 -3.60 4.62 5.07
C LEU A 50 -4.35 4.99 3.78
N LEU A 51 -5.40 4.24 3.44
CA LEU A 51 -6.20 4.52 2.24
C LEU A 51 -6.95 5.85 2.36
N GLN A 52 -7.49 6.18 3.53
CA GLN A 52 -8.15 7.46 3.78
C GLN A 52 -7.17 8.63 3.64
N ALA A 53 -5.93 8.47 4.12
CA ALA A 53 -4.88 9.48 3.98
C ALA A 53 -4.45 9.75 2.53
N LEU A 54 -4.77 8.86 1.56
CA LEU A 54 -4.57 9.14 0.14
C LEU A 54 -5.37 10.35 -0.33
N GLY A 55 -6.51 10.66 0.31
CA GLY A 55 -7.35 11.78 -0.07
C GLY A 55 -7.83 11.70 -1.52
N LEU A 56 -8.19 10.50 -1.96
CA LEU A 56 -8.71 10.29 -3.31
C LEU A 56 -10.18 10.74 -3.36
N GLY A 57 -10.52 11.54 -4.38
CA GLY A 57 -11.90 11.93 -4.62
C GLY A 57 -12.76 10.75 -5.11
N ARG A 58 -14.08 10.96 -5.18
CA ARG A 58 -15.05 9.95 -5.65
C ARG A 58 -14.86 9.55 -7.13
N GLU A 59 -14.20 10.38 -7.91
CA GLU A 59 -13.92 10.13 -9.32
C GLU A 59 -12.62 9.31 -9.44
N ARG A 60 -12.68 8.03 -9.62
CA ARG A 60 -11.57 7.09 -9.78
C ARG A 60 -10.62 7.45 -10.93
N LYS A 61 -9.94 8.62 -10.85
CA LYS A 61 -9.05 9.15 -11.90
C LYS A 61 -7.56 9.06 -11.54
N ALA A 62 -7.25 8.80 -10.28
CA ALA A 62 -5.87 8.85 -9.79
C ALA A 62 -5.05 7.66 -10.30
N ARG A 63 -3.77 7.93 -10.59
CA ARG A 63 -2.73 6.91 -10.78
C ARG A 63 -1.94 6.78 -9.48
N LEU A 64 -1.88 5.60 -8.94
CA LEU A 64 -1.31 5.31 -7.62
C LEU A 64 -0.14 4.33 -7.74
N LEU A 65 0.96 4.64 -7.06
CA LEU A 65 2.04 3.68 -6.79
C LEU A 65 1.93 3.19 -5.34
N VAL A 66 1.95 1.86 -5.15
CA VAL A 66 1.97 1.21 -3.83
C VAL A 66 3.31 0.50 -3.64
N ILE A 67 4.04 0.87 -2.59
CA ILE A 67 5.35 0.33 -2.25
C ILE A 67 5.22 -0.57 -1.01
N GLY A 68 5.68 -1.83 -1.13
CA GLY A 68 5.51 -2.83 -0.09
C GLY A 68 4.11 -3.40 -0.05
N MET A 69 3.57 -3.82 -1.19
CA MET A 69 2.19 -4.30 -1.29
C MET A 69 1.92 -5.63 -0.57
N GLY A 70 2.98 -6.38 -0.19
CA GLY A 70 2.86 -7.65 0.50
C GLY A 70 2.00 -8.67 -0.25
N SER A 71 0.90 -9.12 0.35
CA SER A 71 -0.06 -10.05 -0.27
C SER A 71 -0.81 -9.48 -1.48
N GLY A 72 -0.76 -8.15 -1.69
CA GLY A 72 -1.57 -7.44 -2.68
C GLY A 72 -2.89 -6.88 -2.14
N TYR A 73 -3.27 -7.14 -0.88
CA TYR A 73 -4.56 -6.71 -0.32
C TYR A 73 -4.76 -5.20 -0.38
N ILE A 74 -3.80 -4.41 0.13
CA ILE A 74 -3.91 -2.95 0.12
C ILE A 74 -3.93 -2.38 -1.31
N ALA A 75 -3.21 -3.02 -2.25
CA ALA A 75 -3.23 -2.63 -3.65
C ALA A 75 -4.59 -2.94 -4.31
N ALA A 76 -5.21 -4.07 -3.97
CA ALA A 76 -6.56 -4.41 -4.43
C ALA A 76 -7.62 -3.43 -3.91
N LEU A 77 -7.55 -3.05 -2.63
CA LEU A 77 -8.41 -2.00 -2.05
C LEU A 77 -8.21 -0.65 -2.77
N ALA A 78 -6.94 -0.27 -3.00
CA ALA A 78 -6.61 0.94 -3.73
C ALA A 78 -7.15 0.92 -5.18
N GLY A 79 -7.21 -0.25 -5.82
CA GLY A 79 -7.82 -0.47 -7.12
C GLY A 79 -9.32 -0.14 -7.17
N GLN A 80 -10.03 -0.20 -6.04
CA GLN A 80 -11.41 0.26 -5.94
C GLN A 80 -11.52 1.79 -5.89
N LEU A 81 -10.44 2.50 -5.57
CA LEU A 81 -10.41 3.94 -5.31
C LEU A 81 -9.70 4.74 -6.42
N ALA A 82 -8.84 4.09 -7.20
CA ALA A 82 -7.99 4.72 -8.22
C ALA A 82 -8.30 4.21 -9.63
N ALA A 83 -7.87 4.94 -10.66
CA ALA A 83 -7.97 4.50 -12.06
C ALA A 83 -6.98 3.38 -12.35
N ASP A 84 -5.71 3.62 -11.99
CA ASP A 84 -4.62 2.65 -12.16
C ASP A 84 -3.82 2.52 -10.87
N VAL A 85 -3.44 1.31 -10.52
CA VAL A 85 -2.59 1.00 -9.37
C VAL A 85 -1.38 0.20 -9.82
N PHE A 86 -0.19 0.65 -9.41
CA PHE A 86 1.08 0.00 -9.67
C PHE A 86 1.70 -0.44 -8.35
N GLY A 87 1.94 -1.71 -8.17
CA GLY A 87 2.49 -2.28 -6.95
C GLY A 87 3.96 -2.68 -7.12
N VAL A 88 4.82 -2.36 -6.16
CA VAL A 88 6.20 -2.85 -6.10
C VAL A 88 6.41 -3.62 -4.80
N GLU A 89 6.92 -4.84 -4.92
CA GLU A 89 7.20 -5.73 -3.81
C GLU A 89 8.63 -6.26 -3.88
N ARG A 90 9.33 -6.28 -2.74
CA ARG A 90 10.73 -6.72 -2.64
C ARG A 90 10.92 -8.23 -2.56
N TYR A 91 9.85 -9.00 -2.30
CA TYR A 91 9.86 -10.45 -2.26
C TYR A 91 9.22 -11.01 -3.53
N ASN A 92 10.00 -11.80 -4.29
CA ASN A 92 9.50 -12.39 -5.54
C ASN A 92 8.28 -13.28 -5.30
N LYS A 93 8.32 -14.13 -4.27
CA LYS A 93 7.22 -15.03 -3.89
C LYS A 93 5.92 -14.27 -3.64
N LEU A 94 5.96 -13.16 -2.89
CA LEU A 94 4.76 -12.34 -2.65
C LEU A 94 4.27 -11.66 -3.93
N THR A 95 5.20 -11.24 -4.80
CA THR A 95 4.84 -10.67 -6.11
C THR A 95 4.10 -11.68 -6.98
N ASP A 96 4.54 -12.94 -7.00
CA ASP A 96 3.91 -14.00 -7.80
C ASP A 96 2.53 -14.35 -7.24
N HIS A 97 2.37 -14.46 -5.92
CA HIS A 97 1.07 -14.64 -5.29
C HIS A 97 0.11 -13.47 -5.59
N ALA A 98 0.61 -12.23 -5.53
CA ALA A 98 -0.20 -11.05 -5.87
C ALA A 98 -0.64 -11.08 -7.35
N ARG A 99 0.24 -11.45 -8.30
CA ARG A 99 -0.13 -11.61 -9.72
C ARG A 99 -1.25 -12.62 -9.93
N GLN A 100 -1.15 -13.78 -9.28
CA GLN A 100 -2.19 -14.82 -9.36
C GLN A 100 -3.54 -14.29 -8.84
N ARG A 101 -3.54 -13.57 -7.71
CA ARG A 101 -4.75 -12.96 -7.13
C ARG A 101 -5.35 -11.89 -8.03
N ILE A 102 -4.52 -11.02 -8.62
CA ILE A 102 -4.95 -9.99 -9.56
C ILE A 102 -5.75 -10.63 -10.71
N VAL A 103 -5.21 -11.71 -11.30
CA VAL A 103 -5.88 -12.42 -12.38
C VAL A 103 -7.16 -13.11 -11.89
N SER A 104 -7.10 -13.83 -10.77
CA SER A 104 -8.26 -14.61 -10.26
C SER A 104 -9.41 -13.71 -9.77
N LEU A 105 -9.12 -12.49 -9.35
CA LEU A 105 -10.10 -11.51 -8.87
C LEU A 105 -10.53 -10.49 -9.95
N GLY A 106 -10.01 -10.59 -11.17
CA GLY A 106 -10.36 -9.70 -12.28
C GLY A 106 -9.98 -8.23 -12.01
N LEU A 107 -8.81 -7.98 -11.39
CA LEU A 107 -8.35 -6.64 -11.04
C LEU A 107 -7.56 -6.01 -12.21
N ASP A 108 -8.24 -5.66 -13.28
CA ASP A 108 -7.64 -5.25 -14.57
C ASP A 108 -6.86 -3.93 -14.50
N ASN A 109 -7.13 -3.09 -13.48
CA ASN A 109 -6.46 -1.81 -13.27
C ASN A 109 -5.24 -1.90 -12.33
N LEU A 110 -4.78 -3.11 -12.02
CA LEU A 110 -3.68 -3.36 -11.10
C LEU A 110 -2.52 -4.08 -11.79
N ALA A 111 -1.34 -3.47 -11.78
CA ALA A 111 -0.10 -4.08 -12.26
C ALA A 111 0.93 -4.15 -11.13
N VAL A 112 1.69 -5.26 -11.07
CA VAL A 112 2.67 -5.48 -10.00
C VAL A 112 4.01 -5.93 -10.54
N ARG A 113 5.10 -5.52 -9.86
CA ARG A 113 6.45 -6.00 -10.16
C ARG A 113 7.22 -6.35 -8.89
N TYR A 114 8.13 -7.29 -9.04
CA TYR A 114 9.23 -7.52 -8.13
C TYR A 114 10.27 -6.41 -8.29
N GLY A 115 10.73 -5.80 -7.19
CA GLY A 115 11.72 -4.74 -7.25
C GLY A 115 11.98 -4.05 -5.92
N ALA A 116 13.01 -3.21 -5.89
CA ALA A 116 13.33 -2.33 -4.75
C ALA A 116 12.30 -1.19 -4.68
N GLY A 117 11.30 -1.33 -3.81
CA GLY A 117 10.14 -0.43 -3.76
C GLY A 117 10.49 1.04 -3.58
N LEU A 118 11.48 1.34 -2.73
CA LEU A 118 11.89 2.73 -2.46
C LEU A 118 12.55 3.44 -3.66
N LEU A 119 12.83 2.73 -4.76
CA LEU A 119 13.20 3.32 -6.05
C LEU A 119 11.97 3.69 -6.90
N GLY A 120 10.78 3.30 -6.49
CA GLY A 120 9.55 3.51 -7.24
C GLY A 120 9.42 2.63 -8.49
N TRP A 121 8.63 3.11 -9.46
CA TRP A 121 8.44 2.49 -10.78
C TRP A 121 8.32 3.59 -11.85
N ALA A 122 9.46 4.20 -12.19
CA ALA A 122 9.52 5.41 -13.03
C ALA A 122 8.86 5.21 -14.41
N GLU A 123 9.01 4.01 -15.01
CA GLU A 123 8.47 3.71 -16.36
C GLU A 123 6.93 3.70 -16.41
N ARG A 124 6.27 3.66 -15.26
CA ARG A 124 4.80 3.72 -15.12
C ARG A 124 4.30 5.05 -14.58
N GLY A 125 5.21 5.94 -14.16
CA GLY A 125 4.88 7.28 -13.71
C GLY A 125 4.41 8.21 -14.86
N PRO A 126 4.07 9.46 -14.58
CA PRO A 126 4.02 10.03 -13.23
C PRO A 126 2.74 9.65 -12.46
N TYR A 127 2.79 9.77 -11.12
CA TYR A 127 1.73 9.36 -10.19
C TYR A 127 1.04 10.55 -9.53
N ASP A 128 -0.26 10.41 -9.24
CA ASP A 128 -1.00 11.34 -8.39
C ASP A 128 -0.70 11.11 -6.92
N ARG A 129 -0.49 9.84 -6.54
CA ARG A 129 -0.17 9.42 -5.17
C ARG A 129 0.86 8.32 -5.17
N VAL A 130 1.74 8.35 -4.17
CA VAL A 130 2.62 7.23 -3.80
C VAL A 130 2.27 6.83 -2.37
N LEU A 131 1.92 5.57 -2.17
CA LEU A 131 1.66 4.98 -0.85
C LEU A 131 2.84 4.07 -0.49
N ILE A 132 3.51 4.36 0.60
CA ILE A 132 4.47 3.47 1.24
C ILE A 132 3.78 2.82 2.42
N THR A 133 3.73 1.49 2.48
CA THR A 133 2.90 0.75 3.43
C THR A 133 3.56 0.47 4.77
N GLY A 134 4.83 0.80 4.92
CA GLY A 134 5.60 0.62 6.16
C GLY A 134 6.33 1.88 6.57
N LEU A 135 6.86 1.88 7.79
CA LEU A 135 7.60 2.99 8.38
C LEU A 135 8.86 3.31 7.56
N VAL A 136 9.09 4.58 7.30
CA VAL A 136 10.36 5.10 6.76
C VAL A 136 10.88 6.24 7.63
N ASP A 137 12.21 6.35 7.72
CA ASP A 137 12.86 7.48 8.40
C ASP A 137 12.90 8.71 7.50
N ALA A 138 13.01 8.50 6.18
CA ALA A 138 12.99 9.54 5.16
C ALA A 138 12.38 9.02 3.85
N ILE A 139 11.73 9.90 3.11
CA ILE A 139 11.18 9.58 1.78
C ILE A 139 12.29 9.81 0.74
N PRO A 140 12.67 8.79 -0.05
CA PRO A 140 13.66 8.96 -1.11
C PRO A 140 13.23 9.99 -2.17
N GLN A 141 14.15 10.85 -2.60
CA GLN A 141 13.91 11.86 -3.63
C GLN A 141 13.34 11.26 -4.92
N ALA A 142 13.80 10.07 -5.29
CA ALA A 142 13.32 9.34 -6.47
C ALA A 142 11.79 9.13 -6.49
N LEU A 143 11.11 9.10 -5.35
CA LEU A 143 9.65 8.97 -5.28
C LEU A 143 8.96 10.31 -5.57
N PHE A 144 9.52 11.42 -5.09
CA PHE A 144 9.03 12.75 -5.42
C PHE A 144 9.19 13.07 -6.91
N ASP A 145 10.30 12.60 -7.53
CA ASP A 145 10.57 12.82 -8.96
C ASP A 145 9.55 12.12 -9.88
N GLN A 146 8.89 11.07 -9.37
CA GLN A 146 7.85 10.31 -10.06
C GLN A 146 6.44 10.85 -9.82
N LEU A 147 6.28 11.95 -9.07
CA LEU A 147 4.97 12.57 -8.84
C LEU A 147 4.59 13.54 -9.96
N LYS A 148 3.31 13.58 -10.27
CA LYS A 148 2.69 14.68 -11.03
C LYS A 148 2.79 16.00 -10.24
N PRO A 149 2.64 17.16 -10.90
CA PRO A 149 2.37 18.41 -10.18
C PRO A 149 1.17 18.24 -9.22
N GLY A 150 1.34 18.62 -7.95
CA GLY A 150 0.33 18.42 -6.91
C GLY A 150 0.18 16.97 -6.40
N GLY A 151 1.06 16.06 -6.84
CA GLY A 151 1.13 14.71 -6.33
C GLY A 151 1.68 14.64 -4.91
N LEU A 152 1.33 13.59 -4.17
CA LEU A 152 1.66 13.44 -2.75
C LEU A 152 2.22 12.03 -2.46
N VAL A 153 3.15 11.96 -1.52
CA VAL A 153 3.59 10.70 -0.89
C VAL A 153 2.88 10.52 0.44
N ILE A 154 2.32 9.34 0.66
CA ILE A 154 1.66 8.96 1.90
C ILE A 154 2.46 7.81 2.52
N THR A 155 2.87 7.95 3.78
CA THR A 155 3.72 6.97 4.46
C THR A 155 3.64 7.07 5.97
N PRO A 156 3.77 5.97 6.73
CA PRO A 156 4.04 6.02 8.15
C PRO A 156 5.43 6.61 8.41
N MET A 157 5.51 7.54 9.36
CA MET A 157 6.76 8.14 9.84
C MET A 157 6.70 8.36 11.37
N GLN A 158 7.85 8.50 12.01
CA GLN A 158 7.92 8.91 13.41
C GLN A 158 7.64 10.41 13.52
N HIS A 159 6.67 10.77 14.34
CA HIS A 159 6.33 12.16 14.65
C HIS A 159 5.85 12.27 16.10
N GLU A 160 6.41 13.22 16.86
CA GLU A 160 6.09 13.44 18.28
C GLU A 160 6.13 12.17 19.15
N GLY A 161 7.14 11.30 18.93
CA GLY A 161 7.38 10.09 19.72
C GLY A 161 6.47 8.89 19.38
N ARG A 162 5.69 8.96 18.30
CA ARG A 162 4.83 7.86 17.83
C ARG A 162 4.78 7.78 16.32
N GLN A 163 4.35 6.64 15.79
CA GLN A 163 4.07 6.55 14.37
C GLN A 163 2.78 7.29 14.01
N GLN A 164 2.86 8.12 12.98
CA GLN A 164 1.72 8.79 12.35
C GLN A 164 1.81 8.63 10.83
N ILE A 165 0.72 8.82 10.13
CA ILE A 165 0.72 8.85 8.68
C ILE A 165 1.06 10.26 8.23
N ALA A 166 2.16 10.42 7.52
CA ALA A 166 2.54 11.64 6.84
C ALA A 166 1.96 11.66 5.42
N ARG A 167 1.36 12.77 5.03
CA ARG A 167 1.02 13.12 3.66
C ARG A 167 1.93 14.27 3.22
N VAL A 168 2.87 13.98 2.35
CA VAL A 168 4.00 14.88 2.05
C VAL A 168 3.96 15.32 0.59
N ALA A 169 3.96 16.63 0.37
CA ALA A 169 4.12 17.24 -0.95
C ALA A 169 5.60 17.37 -1.33
N ARG A 170 5.87 17.60 -2.62
CA ARG A 170 7.25 17.76 -3.15
C ARG A 170 8.01 18.91 -2.50
N ASP A 171 7.34 19.98 -2.06
CA ASP A 171 7.92 21.14 -1.39
C ASP A 171 8.20 20.90 0.12
N GLY A 172 7.91 19.69 0.62
CA GLY A 172 8.08 19.31 2.00
C GLY A 172 6.88 19.62 2.90
N THR A 173 5.84 20.29 2.39
CA THR A 173 4.59 20.49 3.14
C THR A 173 4.03 19.15 3.58
N THR A 174 3.79 19.00 4.88
CA THR A 174 3.37 17.74 5.48
C THR A 174 2.10 17.90 6.32
N GLU A 175 1.13 17.05 6.07
CA GLU A 175 -0.04 16.86 6.92
C GLU A 175 0.10 15.54 7.68
N TRP A 176 -0.30 15.53 8.96
CA TRP A 176 -0.18 14.37 9.82
C TRP A 176 -1.55 13.80 10.19
N PHE A 177 -1.68 12.47 10.11
CA PHE A 177 -2.89 11.74 10.46
C PHE A 177 -2.57 10.67 11.49
N SER A 178 -3.55 10.38 12.36
CA SER A 178 -3.39 9.32 13.36
C SER A 178 -3.28 7.94 12.69
N LEU A 179 -2.44 7.10 13.30
CA LEU A 179 -2.29 5.69 12.97
C LEU A 179 -2.60 4.88 14.23
N SER A 180 -3.58 3.98 14.13
CA SER A 180 -4.07 3.19 15.28
C SER A 180 -3.10 2.11 15.75
N HIS A 181 -2.24 1.61 14.86
CA HIS A 181 -1.28 0.55 15.15
C HIS A 181 0.00 0.76 14.35
N GLU A 182 1.13 0.54 15.00
CA GLU A 182 2.43 0.65 14.35
C GLU A 182 2.61 -0.36 13.21
N LEU A 183 3.27 0.10 12.17
CA LEU A 183 3.61 -0.69 10.99
C LEU A 183 5.11 -0.99 10.97
N ALA A 184 5.47 -2.13 10.39
CA ALA A 184 6.86 -2.56 10.31
C ALA A 184 7.69 -1.59 9.45
N PRO A 185 8.99 -1.45 9.73
CA PRO A 185 9.90 -0.65 8.92
C PRO A 185 10.01 -1.18 7.49
N MET A 186 10.12 -0.25 6.54
CA MET A 186 10.49 -0.59 5.17
C MET A 186 11.97 -0.98 5.10
N VAL A 187 12.27 -2.05 4.40
CA VAL A 187 13.66 -2.50 4.20
C VAL A 187 14.07 -2.20 2.76
N PRO A 188 15.17 -1.45 2.54
CA PRO A 188 15.66 -1.14 1.20
C PRO A 188 16.08 -2.38 0.40
N GLY A 189 16.07 -2.23 -0.92
CA GLY A 189 16.54 -3.25 -1.87
C GLY A 189 15.56 -4.41 -2.07
N CYS A 190 15.92 -5.32 -2.97
CA CYS A 190 15.23 -6.57 -3.19
C CYS A 190 15.66 -7.61 -2.14
N SER A 191 14.75 -8.50 -1.77
CA SER A 191 15.10 -9.65 -0.94
C SER A 191 15.55 -10.81 -1.81
N GLN A 192 16.64 -11.47 -1.41
CA GLN A 192 17.07 -12.73 -2.00
C GLN A 192 16.43 -13.95 -1.33
N ALA A 193 15.59 -13.74 -0.31
CA ALA A 193 14.84 -14.82 0.33
C ALA A 193 13.81 -15.39 -0.64
N LEU A 194 13.87 -16.71 -0.77
CA LEU A 194 12.97 -17.55 -1.59
C LEU A 194 11.56 -17.61 -0.99
#